data_6f2d207dacfd43fc4f7889689e3e7c7a
#
_entry.id   6f2d207dacfd43fc4f7889689e3e7c7a
#
_cell.length_a   1.000
_cell.length_b   1.000
_cell.length_c   1.000
_cell.angle_alpha   90.00
_cell.angle_beta   90.00
_cell.angle_gamma   90.00
#
_symmetry.space_group_name_H-M   'P 1'
#
loop_
_entity.id
_entity.type
_entity.pdbx_description
1 polymer ?
#
loop_
_entity_poly.entity_id
_entity_poly.type
_entity_poly.pdbx_seq_one_letter_code
_entity_poly.pdbx_strand_id
1 'polypeptide(L)'
;MLPAARRRLADALGADEIVRADATERLAPSPSATLEPLVVGDALVIATSGSTGAPKGVVHTHHTLQTHAEMVGRQLGLSTSDHWWLCLPAAHIGGFGVIARALQFGSALSCATRVDDDVVRAALAGGATHTAIVPTLLVRHSFTEWKLVLVGGARAPALPANALGTYGLTETCGGVVYDGSPLAGVQVRVDAGHVFIRTPTRARTYRHAPLMLNDGWLDTGDVGVLLDGRLRIEGRRDDLIITGGNKVWPHVVETRLREHPLVADAVVRGVPDEEWGSIVCAWITPASATIVPTLEVLRNHVRETLASYYAPRKVNVVAAIPRTPLGKVIVTDLPE
;
A
#
# COMPACT_ATOMS: atom_id res chain seq x y z
N MET A 1 -2.07 -4.81 -18.05
CA MET A 1 -1.37 -3.56 -18.44
C MET A 1 -1.37 -3.49 -19.97
N LEU A 2 -1.67 -2.32 -20.55
CA LEU A 2 -1.63 -2.09 -21.99
C LEU A 2 -0.19 -2.17 -22.53
N PRO A 3 0.05 -2.61 -23.77
CA PRO A 3 1.40 -2.78 -24.33
C PRO A 3 2.30 -1.55 -24.18
N ALA A 4 1.78 -0.35 -24.47
CA ALA A 4 2.51 0.90 -24.34
C ALA A 4 2.89 1.24 -22.89
N ALA A 5 2.06 0.88 -21.91
CA ALA A 5 2.37 1.10 -20.49
C ALA A 5 3.44 0.14 -19.97
N ARG A 6 3.45 -1.12 -20.46
CA ARG A 6 4.53 -2.09 -20.18
C ARG A 6 5.86 -1.62 -20.73
N ARG A 7 5.86 -1.13 -21.96
CA ARG A 7 7.07 -0.60 -22.60
C ARG A 7 7.65 0.58 -21.82
N ARG A 8 6.82 1.58 -21.51
CA ARG A 8 7.24 2.73 -20.68
C ARG A 8 7.81 2.30 -19.32
N LEU A 9 7.22 1.29 -18.69
CA LEU A 9 7.74 0.77 -17.42
C LEU A 9 9.08 0.06 -17.59
N ALA A 10 9.22 -0.77 -18.63
CA ALA A 10 10.46 -1.47 -18.95
C ALA A 10 11.58 -0.46 -19.25
N ASP A 11 11.31 0.55 -20.06
CA ASP A 11 12.25 1.62 -20.37
C ASP A 11 12.65 2.41 -19.11
N ALA A 12 11.69 2.75 -18.25
CA ALA A 12 11.95 3.45 -16.99
C ALA A 12 12.78 2.62 -16.00
N LEU A 13 12.70 1.31 -16.01
CA LEU A 13 13.48 0.43 -15.15
C LEU A 13 14.79 -0.05 -15.79
N GLY A 14 15.02 0.24 -17.07
CA GLY A 14 16.18 -0.23 -17.83
C GLY A 14 16.16 -1.74 -17.99
N ALA A 15 15.01 -2.31 -18.34
CA ALA A 15 14.89 -3.74 -18.61
C ALA A 15 15.35 -4.05 -20.04
N ASP A 16 16.06 -5.15 -20.23
CA ASP A 16 16.55 -5.61 -21.54
C ASP A 16 15.51 -6.48 -22.26
N GLU A 17 14.61 -7.08 -21.50
CA GLU A 17 13.60 -8.00 -22.02
C GLU A 17 12.26 -7.87 -21.29
N ILE A 18 11.17 -8.08 -22.01
CA ILE A 18 9.85 -8.32 -21.44
C ILE A 18 9.51 -9.80 -21.64
N VAL A 19 9.40 -10.54 -20.55
CA VAL A 19 9.03 -11.96 -20.56
C VAL A 19 7.53 -12.11 -20.29
N ARG A 20 6.86 -12.91 -21.10
CA ARG A 20 5.46 -13.31 -20.97
C ARG A 20 5.34 -14.82 -21.04
N ALA A 21 4.19 -15.35 -20.67
CA ALA A 21 3.93 -16.79 -20.73
C ALA A 21 4.10 -17.39 -22.14
N ASP A 22 3.83 -16.58 -23.16
CA ASP A 22 3.79 -16.98 -24.57
C ASP A 22 4.92 -16.40 -25.42
N ALA A 23 5.70 -15.46 -24.92
CA ALA A 23 6.72 -14.77 -25.68
C ALA A 23 7.75 -14.03 -24.80
N THR A 24 8.94 -13.86 -25.35
CA THR A 24 9.98 -12.94 -24.83
C THR A 24 10.27 -11.88 -25.87
N GLU A 25 10.16 -10.61 -25.48
CA GLU A 25 10.46 -9.45 -26.31
C GLU A 25 11.76 -8.81 -25.81
N ARG A 26 12.81 -8.77 -26.67
CA ARG A 26 14.01 -7.99 -26.41
C ARG A 26 13.76 -6.52 -26.65
N LEU A 27 14.28 -5.69 -25.77
CA LEU A 27 14.13 -4.24 -25.83
C LEU A 27 15.42 -3.62 -26.37
N ALA A 28 15.29 -2.60 -27.18
CA ALA A 28 16.43 -1.75 -27.51
C ALA A 28 16.86 -0.99 -26.23
N PRO A 29 18.17 -0.77 -26.01
CA PRO A 29 18.64 0.05 -24.90
C PRO A 29 17.94 1.41 -24.88
N SER A 30 17.41 1.80 -23.73
CA SER A 30 16.79 3.13 -23.59
C SER A 30 17.88 4.20 -23.46
N PRO A 31 17.95 5.18 -24.38
CA PRO A 31 19.04 6.16 -24.39
C PRO A 31 18.91 7.28 -23.35
N SER A 32 17.82 7.33 -22.59
CA SER A 32 17.42 8.59 -21.94
C SER A 32 17.49 8.65 -20.42
N ALA A 33 17.89 7.61 -19.71
CA ALA A 33 17.94 7.68 -18.25
C ALA A 33 19.31 7.26 -17.71
N THR A 34 19.94 8.13 -16.94
CA THR A 34 21.05 7.75 -16.09
C THR A 34 20.50 6.84 -15.00
N LEU A 35 20.67 5.52 -15.16
CA LEU A 35 20.22 4.53 -14.20
C LEU A 35 21.36 4.15 -13.29
N GLU A 36 21.07 4.01 -11.98
CA GLU A 36 22.00 3.38 -11.05
C GLU A 36 22.33 1.96 -11.53
N PRO A 37 23.60 1.59 -11.68
CA PRO A 37 23.97 0.28 -12.20
C PRO A 37 23.47 -0.83 -11.27
N LEU A 38 22.99 -1.92 -11.86
CA LEU A 38 22.79 -3.16 -11.14
C LEU A 38 24.13 -3.82 -10.89
N VAL A 39 24.29 -4.39 -9.71
CA VAL A 39 25.53 -5.04 -9.29
C VAL A 39 25.28 -6.52 -8.94
N VAL A 40 26.33 -7.30 -8.88
CA VAL A 40 26.25 -8.70 -8.44
C VAL A 40 25.62 -8.75 -7.04
N GLY A 41 24.60 -9.58 -6.91
CA GLY A 41 23.82 -9.69 -5.66
C GLY A 41 22.46 -8.99 -5.71
N ASP A 42 22.23 -8.06 -6.65
CA ASP A 42 20.88 -7.54 -6.91
C ASP A 42 19.99 -8.65 -7.49
N ALA A 43 18.77 -8.75 -6.99
CA ALA A 43 17.88 -9.87 -7.30
C ALA A 43 16.50 -9.43 -7.79
N LEU A 44 16.05 -8.24 -7.41
CA LEU A 44 14.68 -7.81 -7.67
C LEU A 44 14.62 -6.29 -7.81
N VAL A 45 13.89 -5.82 -8.81
CA VAL A 45 13.49 -4.42 -8.94
C VAL A 45 11.97 -4.33 -8.91
N ILE A 46 11.42 -3.65 -7.91
CA ILE A 46 9.98 -3.41 -7.80
C ILE A 46 9.67 -1.96 -8.15
N ALA A 47 8.78 -1.76 -9.11
CA ALA A 47 8.28 -0.43 -9.45
C ALA A 47 7.30 0.09 -8.42
N THR A 48 7.49 1.32 -7.97
CA THR A 48 6.54 2.05 -7.13
C THR A 48 6.11 3.34 -7.83
N SER A 49 4.87 3.78 -7.57
CA SER A 49 4.43 5.10 -8.03
C SER A 49 5.18 6.17 -7.24
N GLY A 50 6.13 6.85 -7.89
CA GLY A 50 6.78 8.00 -7.28
C GLY A 50 5.79 9.15 -7.02
N SER A 51 6.07 10.00 -6.03
CA SER A 51 5.32 11.25 -5.76
C SER A 51 5.35 12.20 -6.95
N THR A 52 6.34 12.08 -7.83
CA THR A 52 6.51 12.88 -9.06
C THR A 52 5.79 12.29 -10.28
N GLY A 53 5.03 11.19 -10.11
CA GLY A 53 4.33 10.50 -11.19
C GLY A 53 5.18 9.53 -12.02
N ALA A 54 6.51 9.64 -11.98
CA ALA A 54 7.40 8.69 -12.64
C ALA A 54 7.62 7.45 -11.74
N PRO A 55 7.62 6.21 -12.31
CA PRO A 55 7.89 5.00 -11.55
C PRO A 55 9.31 5.02 -10.96
N LYS A 56 9.43 4.72 -9.66
CA LYS A 56 10.72 4.46 -9.02
C LYS A 56 10.95 2.96 -8.99
N GLY A 57 12.12 2.50 -9.42
CA GLY A 57 12.52 1.09 -9.30
C GLY A 57 13.28 0.88 -8.01
N VAL A 58 12.69 0.20 -7.04
CA VAL A 58 13.33 -0.15 -5.76
C VAL A 58 14.14 -1.42 -5.95
N VAL A 59 15.44 -1.37 -5.69
CA VAL A 59 16.38 -2.49 -5.92
C VAL A 59 16.63 -3.25 -4.63
N HIS A 60 16.29 -4.54 -4.62
CA HIS A 60 16.56 -5.48 -3.55
C HIS A 60 17.62 -6.49 -3.93
N THR A 61 18.46 -6.86 -2.97
CA THR A 61 19.45 -7.93 -3.11
C THR A 61 18.88 -9.28 -2.68
N HIS A 62 19.53 -10.39 -3.08
CA HIS A 62 19.22 -11.72 -2.51
C HIS A 62 19.26 -11.70 -0.99
N HIS A 63 20.26 -11.02 -0.41
CA HIS A 63 20.39 -10.91 1.04
C HIS A 63 19.20 -10.21 1.71
N THR A 64 18.72 -9.08 1.17
CA THR A 64 17.58 -8.36 1.77
C THR A 64 16.28 -9.16 1.67
N LEU A 65 16.07 -9.88 0.55
CA LEU A 65 14.89 -10.74 0.36
C LEU A 65 14.90 -11.93 1.34
N GLN A 66 16.03 -12.62 1.45
CA GLN A 66 16.20 -13.73 2.36
C GLN A 66 16.05 -13.30 3.82
N THR A 67 16.76 -12.24 4.23
CA THR A 67 16.68 -11.70 5.59
C THR A 67 15.25 -11.33 5.97
N HIS A 68 14.50 -10.67 5.07
CA HIS A 68 13.12 -10.34 5.32
C HIS A 68 12.23 -11.58 5.50
N ALA A 69 12.36 -12.56 4.60
CA ALA A 69 11.61 -13.81 4.71
C ALA A 69 11.91 -14.55 6.03
N GLU A 70 13.18 -14.62 6.44
CA GLU A 70 13.59 -15.22 7.72
C GLU A 70 13.04 -14.48 8.93
N MET A 71 13.13 -13.14 8.96
CA MET A 71 12.62 -12.33 10.07
C MET A 71 11.12 -12.53 10.25
N VAL A 72 10.37 -12.46 9.16
CA VAL A 72 8.92 -12.69 9.16
C VAL A 72 8.60 -14.12 9.56
N GLY A 73 9.33 -15.09 9.01
CA GLY A 73 9.10 -16.50 9.33
C GLY A 73 9.34 -16.86 10.78
N ARG A 74 10.39 -16.30 11.40
CA ARG A 74 10.63 -16.44 12.85
C ARG A 74 9.51 -15.82 13.68
N GLN A 75 9.05 -14.64 13.32
CA GLN A 75 7.96 -13.94 14.00
C GLN A 75 6.65 -14.73 13.95
N LEU A 76 6.37 -15.36 12.81
CA LEU A 76 5.11 -16.06 12.56
C LEU A 76 5.17 -17.58 12.85
N GLY A 77 6.35 -18.12 13.15
CA GLY A 77 6.57 -19.55 13.34
C GLY A 77 6.34 -20.38 12.07
N LEU A 78 6.75 -19.83 10.88
CA LEU A 78 6.53 -20.50 9.60
C LEU A 78 7.33 -21.81 9.47
N SER A 79 6.74 -22.77 8.76
CA SER A 79 7.30 -24.10 8.57
C SER A 79 6.95 -24.68 7.19
N THR A 80 7.49 -25.84 6.88
CA THR A 80 7.19 -26.63 5.67
C THR A 80 5.74 -27.11 5.63
N SER A 81 5.04 -27.19 6.78
CA SER A 81 3.63 -27.61 6.83
C SER A 81 2.63 -26.51 6.47
N ASP A 82 3.11 -25.28 6.29
CA ASP A 82 2.25 -24.17 5.90
C ASP A 82 2.03 -24.18 4.39
N HIS A 83 0.88 -23.64 3.97
CA HIS A 83 0.53 -23.48 2.56
C HIS A 83 0.13 -22.04 2.31
N TRP A 84 0.97 -21.32 1.57
CA TRP A 84 0.70 -19.95 1.19
C TRP A 84 -0.18 -19.86 -0.05
N TRP A 85 -1.14 -18.98 -0.01
CA TRP A 85 -1.95 -18.60 -1.16
C TRP A 85 -1.59 -17.19 -1.63
N LEU A 86 -1.08 -17.08 -2.85
CA LEU A 86 -0.74 -15.82 -3.50
C LEU A 86 -1.92 -15.30 -4.30
N CYS A 87 -2.56 -14.25 -3.81
CA CYS A 87 -3.65 -13.54 -4.49
C CYS A 87 -3.31 -12.08 -4.82
N LEU A 88 -2.20 -11.57 -4.30
CA LEU A 88 -1.67 -10.26 -4.67
C LEU A 88 -0.73 -10.37 -5.86
N PRO A 89 -0.66 -9.35 -6.74
CA PRO A 89 0.30 -9.36 -7.84
C PRO A 89 1.74 -9.47 -7.35
N ALA A 90 2.52 -10.40 -7.91
CA ALA A 90 3.93 -10.58 -7.59
C ALA A 90 4.81 -9.36 -7.98
N ALA A 91 4.29 -8.48 -8.84
CA ALA A 91 4.94 -7.20 -9.19
C ALA A 91 4.95 -6.18 -8.03
N HIS A 92 4.26 -6.47 -6.92
CA HIS A 92 4.30 -5.68 -5.71
C HIS A 92 4.98 -6.46 -4.59
N ILE A 93 5.71 -5.74 -3.72
CA ILE A 93 6.49 -6.37 -2.65
C ILE A 93 5.62 -7.22 -1.69
N GLY A 94 4.36 -6.86 -1.47
CA GLY A 94 3.42 -7.65 -0.67
C GLY A 94 3.14 -9.02 -1.27
N GLY A 95 2.94 -9.10 -2.59
CA GLY A 95 2.79 -10.37 -3.31
C GLY A 95 4.09 -11.14 -3.44
N PHE A 96 5.18 -10.47 -3.84
CA PHE A 96 6.50 -11.10 -3.93
C PHE A 96 6.95 -11.68 -2.58
N GLY A 97 6.68 -11.01 -1.49
CA GLY A 97 6.98 -11.49 -0.14
C GLY A 97 6.29 -12.81 0.21
N VAL A 98 5.13 -13.13 -0.36
CA VAL A 98 4.49 -14.45 -0.21
C VAL A 98 5.37 -15.52 -0.87
N ILE A 99 5.84 -15.27 -2.09
CA ILE A 99 6.73 -16.18 -2.83
C ILE A 99 8.05 -16.39 -2.06
N ALA A 100 8.66 -15.29 -1.63
CA ALA A 100 9.94 -15.34 -0.91
C ALA A 100 9.84 -16.17 0.38
N ARG A 101 8.75 -16.01 1.15
CA ARG A 101 8.51 -16.81 2.38
C ARG A 101 8.26 -18.28 2.06
N ALA A 102 7.43 -18.58 1.06
CA ALA A 102 7.17 -19.96 0.68
C ALA A 102 8.46 -20.68 0.25
N LEU A 103 9.29 -20.02 -0.54
CA LEU A 103 10.60 -20.57 -0.96
C LEU A 103 11.56 -20.74 0.22
N GLN A 104 11.66 -19.73 1.09
CA GLN A 104 12.59 -19.75 2.24
C GLN A 104 12.29 -20.88 3.21
N PHE A 105 11.01 -21.20 3.45
CA PHE A 105 10.59 -22.21 4.42
C PHE A 105 10.18 -23.55 3.77
N GLY A 106 10.30 -23.68 2.45
CA GLY A 106 9.90 -24.89 1.74
C GLY A 106 8.40 -25.19 1.87
N SER A 107 7.60 -24.17 2.08
CA SER A 107 6.13 -24.27 2.22
C SER A 107 5.46 -24.44 0.86
N ALA A 108 4.28 -25.06 0.84
CA ALA A 108 3.47 -25.10 -0.38
C ALA A 108 3.03 -23.67 -0.79
N LEU A 109 2.91 -23.47 -2.10
CA LEU A 109 2.44 -22.20 -2.68
C LEU A 109 1.41 -22.47 -3.76
N SER A 110 0.22 -21.88 -3.62
CA SER A 110 -0.80 -21.81 -4.66
C SER A 110 -1.05 -20.37 -5.06
N CYS A 111 -1.49 -20.14 -6.30
CA CYS A 111 -1.65 -18.81 -6.86
C CYS A 111 -3.05 -18.63 -7.44
N ALA A 112 -3.60 -17.42 -7.34
CA ALA A 112 -4.84 -17.05 -8.00
C ALA A 112 -4.65 -15.79 -8.85
N THR A 113 -5.29 -15.74 -10.01
CA THR A 113 -5.28 -14.58 -10.91
C THR A 113 -6.45 -13.63 -10.67
N ARG A 114 -7.44 -14.07 -9.89
CA ARG A 114 -8.61 -13.29 -9.46
C ARG A 114 -8.97 -13.68 -8.03
N VAL A 115 -9.71 -12.82 -7.35
CA VAL A 115 -10.22 -13.07 -6.00
C VAL A 115 -11.73 -12.86 -6.02
N ASP A 116 -12.43 -13.92 -5.73
CA ASP A 116 -13.87 -13.98 -5.44
C ASP A 116 -14.11 -15.04 -4.38
N ASP A 117 -15.34 -15.15 -3.85
CA ASP A 117 -15.63 -16.06 -2.74
C ASP A 117 -15.44 -17.54 -3.11
N ASP A 118 -15.68 -17.91 -4.38
CA ASP A 118 -15.47 -19.31 -4.84
C ASP A 118 -13.98 -19.64 -4.87
N VAL A 119 -13.15 -18.71 -5.35
CA VAL A 119 -11.69 -18.88 -5.39
C VAL A 119 -11.10 -18.91 -3.99
N VAL A 120 -11.59 -18.08 -3.06
CA VAL A 120 -11.15 -18.11 -1.64
C VAL A 120 -11.51 -19.46 -1.00
N ARG A 121 -12.74 -19.96 -1.19
CA ARG A 121 -13.17 -21.28 -0.69
C ARG A 121 -12.37 -22.42 -1.31
N ALA A 122 -12.11 -22.36 -2.62
CA ALA A 122 -11.31 -23.37 -3.31
C ALA A 122 -9.87 -23.41 -2.82
N ALA A 123 -9.27 -22.26 -2.49
CA ALA A 123 -7.92 -22.19 -1.91
C ALA A 123 -7.88 -22.89 -0.55
N LEU A 124 -8.84 -22.63 0.34
CA LEU A 124 -8.96 -23.30 1.64
C LEU A 124 -9.16 -24.81 1.48
N ALA A 125 -10.08 -25.23 0.60
CA ALA A 125 -10.32 -26.64 0.31
C ALA A 125 -9.06 -27.34 -0.28
N GLY A 126 -8.22 -26.60 -1.00
CA GLY A 126 -6.92 -27.01 -1.50
C GLY A 126 -5.80 -27.02 -0.44
N GLY A 127 -6.13 -26.76 0.83
CA GLY A 127 -5.19 -26.81 1.95
C GLY A 127 -4.42 -25.52 2.22
N ALA A 128 -4.77 -24.37 1.60
CA ALA A 128 -4.14 -23.09 1.89
C ALA A 128 -4.43 -22.69 3.33
N THR A 129 -3.38 -22.22 4.03
CA THR A 129 -3.44 -21.85 5.44
C THR A 129 -3.10 -20.39 5.69
N HIS A 130 -2.26 -19.81 4.83
CA HIS A 130 -1.69 -18.47 4.98
C HIS A 130 -1.89 -17.64 3.72
N THR A 131 -2.17 -16.35 3.91
CA THR A 131 -2.22 -15.39 2.79
C THR A 131 -1.77 -14.00 3.22
N ALA A 132 -1.48 -13.15 2.24
CA ALA A 132 -1.31 -11.71 2.42
C ALA A 132 -2.29 -10.97 1.51
N ILE A 133 -3.01 -10.01 2.08
CA ILE A 133 -4.08 -9.28 1.39
C ILE A 133 -4.02 -7.78 1.68
N VAL A 134 -4.78 -7.02 0.92
CA VAL A 134 -5.06 -5.60 1.20
C VAL A 134 -6.42 -5.47 1.93
N PRO A 135 -6.64 -4.38 2.70
CA PRO A 135 -7.87 -4.19 3.47
C PRO A 135 -9.16 -4.31 2.66
N THR A 136 -9.13 -3.92 1.38
CA THR A 136 -10.30 -4.01 0.50
C THR A 136 -10.75 -5.46 0.24
N LEU A 137 -9.83 -6.41 0.24
CA LEU A 137 -10.16 -7.84 0.11
C LEU A 137 -10.78 -8.37 1.41
N LEU A 138 -10.26 -7.93 2.56
CA LEU A 138 -10.80 -8.30 3.87
C LEU A 138 -12.26 -7.84 4.06
N VAL A 139 -12.61 -6.67 3.49
CA VAL A 139 -13.99 -6.16 3.55
C VAL A 139 -14.93 -6.91 2.60
N ARG A 140 -14.42 -7.40 1.48
CA ARG A 140 -15.24 -8.04 0.42
C ARG A 140 -15.41 -9.53 0.60
N HIS A 141 -14.47 -10.20 1.25
CA HIS A 141 -14.40 -11.66 1.34
C HIS A 141 -14.12 -12.10 2.78
N SER A 142 -14.61 -13.28 3.15
CA SER A 142 -14.34 -13.86 4.47
C SER A 142 -13.02 -14.63 4.47
N PHE A 143 -12.19 -14.33 5.47
CA PHE A 143 -10.93 -15.01 5.72
C PHE A 143 -10.87 -15.63 7.14
N THR A 144 -12.01 -15.81 7.80
CA THR A 144 -12.08 -16.24 9.20
C THR A 144 -11.60 -17.68 9.44
N GLU A 145 -11.67 -18.54 8.43
CA GLU A 145 -11.24 -19.94 8.51
C GLU A 145 -9.74 -20.14 8.21
N TRP A 146 -9.04 -19.08 7.81
CA TRP A 146 -7.61 -19.13 7.54
C TRP A 146 -6.81 -19.20 8.84
N LYS A 147 -5.66 -19.91 8.82
CA LYS A 147 -4.75 -19.98 9.98
C LYS A 147 -4.12 -18.62 10.25
N LEU A 148 -3.72 -17.89 9.18
CA LEU A 148 -3.09 -16.58 9.29
C LEU A 148 -3.35 -15.73 8.04
N VAL A 149 -3.74 -14.48 8.28
CA VAL A 149 -3.94 -13.46 7.24
C VAL A 149 -3.08 -12.24 7.53
N LEU A 150 -2.14 -11.92 6.66
CA LEU A 150 -1.37 -10.67 6.75
C LEU A 150 -2.12 -9.57 6.00
N VAL A 151 -2.41 -8.47 6.66
CA VAL A 151 -3.15 -7.33 6.07
C VAL A 151 -2.23 -6.12 6.01
N GLY A 152 -1.96 -5.63 4.81
CA GLY A 152 -1.04 -4.52 4.62
C GLY A 152 -1.39 -3.60 3.46
N GLY A 153 -0.56 -2.58 3.24
CA GLY A 153 -0.67 -1.66 2.11
C GLY A 153 -1.58 -0.45 2.31
N ALA A 154 -2.45 -0.47 3.32
CA ALA A 154 -3.28 0.66 3.73
C ALA A 154 -3.76 0.44 5.17
N ARG A 155 -4.38 1.48 5.76
CA ARG A 155 -5.02 1.34 7.07
C ARG A 155 -6.17 0.34 6.98
N ALA A 156 -6.12 -0.69 7.82
CA ALA A 156 -7.16 -1.70 7.90
C ALA A 156 -8.27 -1.29 8.89
N PRO A 157 -9.53 -1.72 8.66
CA PRO A 157 -10.57 -1.71 9.68
C PRO A 157 -10.18 -2.63 10.84
N ALA A 158 -11.08 -2.87 11.79
CA ALA A 158 -10.89 -3.88 12.82
C ALA A 158 -10.55 -5.24 12.18
N LEU A 159 -9.44 -5.84 12.63
CA LEU A 159 -8.96 -7.11 12.10
C LEU A 159 -9.60 -8.30 12.85
N PRO A 160 -9.94 -9.40 12.17
CA PRO A 160 -10.31 -10.65 12.85
C PRO A 160 -9.11 -11.23 13.60
N ALA A 161 -9.37 -12.11 14.56
CA ALA A 161 -8.37 -12.65 15.49
C ALA A 161 -7.21 -13.40 14.81
N ASN A 162 -7.43 -13.94 13.61
CA ASN A 162 -6.44 -14.65 12.81
C ASN A 162 -5.70 -13.73 11.79
N ALA A 163 -5.94 -12.41 11.83
CA ALA A 163 -5.28 -11.47 10.95
C ALA A 163 -4.33 -10.56 11.72
N LEU A 164 -3.18 -10.26 11.11
CA LEU A 164 -2.17 -9.34 11.62
C LEU A 164 -2.03 -8.15 10.68
N GLY A 165 -2.13 -6.95 11.23
CA GLY A 165 -1.86 -5.72 10.51
C GLY A 165 -0.35 -5.56 10.29
N THR A 166 0.07 -5.28 9.05
CA THR A 166 1.48 -5.10 8.72
C THR A 166 1.73 -3.70 8.17
N TYR A 167 2.82 -3.09 8.65
CA TYR A 167 3.31 -1.83 8.12
C TYR A 167 4.74 -1.98 7.61
N GLY A 168 4.98 -1.40 6.45
CA GLY A 168 6.26 -1.33 5.77
C GLY A 168 6.09 -0.78 4.37
N LEU A 169 7.21 -0.62 3.69
CA LEU A 169 7.30 -0.03 2.36
C LEU A 169 7.96 -1.02 1.39
N THR A 170 7.94 -0.71 0.11
CA THR A 170 8.76 -1.43 -0.84
C THR A 170 10.23 -1.33 -0.45
N GLU A 171 10.66 -0.17 0.01
CA GLU A 171 12.03 0.12 0.47
C GLU A 171 12.47 -0.69 1.69
N THR A 172 11.53 -1.23 2.48
CA THR A 172 11.83 -2.11 3.62
C THR A 172 11.66 -3.60 3.31
N CYS A 173 11.52 -3.95 2.02
CA CYS A 173 11.21 -5.31 1.54
C CYS A 173 9.81 -5.81 1.95
N GLY A 174 8.90 -4.91 2.28
CA GLY A 174 7.55 -5.22 2.76
C GLY A 174 7.33 -4.89 4.22
N GLY A 175 6.40 -5.59 4.87
CA GLY A 175 6.05 -5.36 6.27
C GLY A 175 7.19 -5.68 7.24
N VAL A 176 7.56 -4.70 8.07
CA VAL A 176 8.59 -4.83 9.10
C VAL A 176 8.06 -4.46 10.50
N VAL A 177 6.83 -4.01 10.59
CA VAL A 177 6.09 -3.77 11.84
C VAL A 177 4.78 -4.54 11.77
N TYR A 178 4.49 -5.34 12.77
CA TYR A 178 3.33 -6.23 12.85
C TYR A 178 2.50 -5.86 14.08
N ASP A 179 1.23 -5.51 13.87
CA ASP A 179 0.33 -4.98 14.91
C ASP A 179 0.98 -3.89 15.77
N GLY A 180 1.70 -2.98 15.10
CA GLY A 180 2.43 -1.89 15.74
C GLY A 180 3.78 -2.27 16.35
N SER A 181 4.12 -3.54 16.45
CA SER A 181 5.39 -4.02 17.03
C SER A 181 6.43 -4.25 15.94
N PRO A 182 7.61 -3.64 16.00
CA PRO A 182 8.69 -3.89 15.05
C PRO A 182 9.18 -5.34 15.13
N LEU A 183 9.53 -5.95 13.99
CA LEU A 183 10.21 -7.24 13.93
C LEU A 183 11.57 -7.16 14.63
N ALA A 184 12.06 -8.28 15.14
CA ALA A 184 13.38 -8.37 15.77
C ALA A 184 14.47 -7.85 14.80
N GLY A 185 15.29 -6.89 15.26
CA GLY A 185 16.31 -6.22 14.45
C GLY A 185 15.82 -5.00 13.66
N VAL A 186 14.55 -4.67 13.72
CA VAL A 186 13.98 -3.42 13.18
C VAL A 186 13.89 -2.37 14.27
N GLN A 187 14.34 -1.17 13.95
CA GLN A 187 14.21 0.00 14.82
C GLN A 187 13.25 1.00 14.20
N VAL A 188 12.37 1.55 15.02
CA VAL A 188 11.44 2.61 14.64
C VAL A 188 11.68 3.82 15.52
N ARG A 189 11.74 4.98 14.90
CA ARG A 189 11.82 6.26 15.56
C ARG A 189 10.73 7.19 15.03
N VAL A 190 10.09 7.92 15.91
CA VAL A 190 9.18 9.00 15.56
C VAL A 190 9.78 10.30 16.09
N ASP A 191 10.01 11.25 15.18
CA ASP A 191 10.59 12.56 15.48
C ASP A 191 9.69 13.64 14.88
N ALA A 192 9.21 14.56 15.70
CA ALA A 192 8.21 15.57 15.34
C ALA A 192 6.99 14.99 14.56
N GLY A 193 6.60 13.76 14.91
CA GLY A 193 5.52 13.02 14.24
C GLY A 193 5.96 12.26 12.99
N HIS A 194 7.17 12.47 12.46
CA HIS A 194 7.66 11.77 11.27
C HIS A 194 8.22 10.41 11.65
N VAL A 195 7.87 9.40 10.86
CA VAL A 195 8.27 8.01 11.09
C VAL A 195 9.52 7.67 10.32
N PHE A 196 10.52 7.16 11.04
CA PHE A 196 11.79 6.68 10.48
C PHE A 196 11.99 5.21 10.82
N ILE A 197 12.55 4.46 9.88
CA ILE A 197 12.86 3.04 10.05
C ILE A 197 14.33 2.76 9.76
N ARG A 198 14.94 1.94 10.60
CA ARG A 198 16.23 1.30 10.35
C ARG A 198 16.04 -0.20 10.37
N THR A 199 16.39 -0.89 9.27
CA THR A 199 16.16 -2.32 9.10
C THR A 199 17.26 -2.95 8.25
N PRO A 200 17.66 -4.21 8.53
CA PRO A 200 18.59 -4.95 7.68
C PRO A 200 17.97 -5.34 6.33
N THR A 201 16.65 -5.28 6.19
CA THR A 201 15.91 -5.63 4.97
C THR A 201 15.74 -4.47 4.00
N ARG A 202 16.40 -3.35 4.27
CA ARG A 202 16.33 -2.13 3.48
C ARG A 202 16.84 -2.36 2.05
N ALA A 203 16.12 -1.80 1.07
CA ALA A 203 16.55 -1.77 -0.33
C ALA A 203 17.97 -1.18 -0.47
N ARG A 204 18.70 -1.65 -1.47
CA ARG A 204 20.04 -1.14 -1.74
C ARG A 204 20.01 0.28 -2.30
N THR A 205 19.15 0.53 -3.28
CA THR A 205 19.04 1.81 -3.98
C THR A 205 17.72 1.91 -4.76
N TYR A 206 17.47 3.05 -5.37
CA TYR A 206 16.53 3.16 -6.48
C TYR A 206 17.26 3.03 -7.82
N ARG A 207 16.54 2.75 -8.90
CA ARG A 207 17.10 2.68 -10.26
C ARG A 207 17.52 4.06 -10.81
N HIS A 208 16.93 5.14 -10.34
CA HIS A 208 17.16 6.50 -10.86
C HIS A 208 17.89 7.43 -9.88
N ALA A 209 18.12 6.99 -8.66
CA ALA A 209 18.77 7.78 -7.62
C ALA A 209 19.22 6.88 -6.47
N PRO A 210 20.22 7.27 -5.69
CA PRO A 210 20.53 6.59 -4.44
C PRO A 210 19.36 6.65 -3.46
N LEU A 211 19.21 5.59 -2.66
CA LEU A 211 18.29 5.62 -1.53
C LEU A 211 18.86 6.49 -0.42
N MET A 212 18.25 7.66 -0.22
CA MET A 212 18.70 8.62 0.77
C MET A 212 18.39 8.15 2.19
N LEU A 213 19.40 8.22 3.06
CA LEU A 213 19.29 7.86 4.47
C LEU A 213 19.87 9.00 5.31
N ASN A 214 19.26 9.23 6.46
CA ASN A 214 19.79 10.11 7.46
C ASN A 214 20.38 9.27 8.61
N ASP A 215 21.71 9.19 8.68
CA ASP A 215 22.43 8.36 9.66
C ASP A 215 21.88 6.92 9.73
N GLY A 216 21.68 6.29 8.55
CA GLY A 216 21.17 4.92 8.43
C GLY A 216 19.64 4.78 8.62
N TRP A 217 18.92 5.87 8.88
CA TRP A 217 17.47 5.89 8.98
C TRP A 217 16.83 6.24 7.64
N LEU A 218 15.83 5.45 7.27
CA LEU A 218 14.95 5.71 6.14
C LEU A 218 13.80 6.61 6.60
N ASP A 219 13.64 7.79 6.00
CA ASP A 219 12.42 8.58 6.12
C ASP A 219 11.31 7.89 5.33
N THR A 220 10.26 7.45 6.02
CA THR A 220 9.16 6.72 5.39
C THR A 220 8.20 7.65 4.63
N GLY A 221 8.24 8.95 4.92
CA GLY A 221 7.25 9.93 4.48
C GLY A 221 5.90 9.76 5.16
N ASP A 222 5.80 8.91 6.18
CA ASP A 222 4.61 8.72 6.98
C ASP A 222 4.68 9.52 8.28
N VAL A 223 3.52 9.85 8.82
CA VAL A 223 3.34 10.46 10.13
C VAL A 223 2.70 9.46 11.06
N GLY A 224 3.16 9.42 12.30
CA GLY A 224 2.66 8.48 13.30
C GLY A 224 3.14 8.80 14.70
N VAL A 225 2.77 7.95 15.63
CA VAL A 225 3.14 8.04 17.05
C VAL A 225 3.60 6.68 17.57
N LEU A 226 4.50 6.70 18.55
CA LEU A 226 4.84 5.52 19.34
C LEU A 226 4.08 5.61 20.68
N LEU A 227 3.21 4.63 20.93
CA LEU A 227 2.45 4.49 22.16
C LEU A 227 2.84 3.14 22.78
N ASP A 228 3.43 3.16 23.96
CA ASP A 228 3.91 1.97 24.68
C ASP A 228 4.78 1.05 23.77
N GLY A 229 5.66 1.65 22.99
CA GLY A 229 6.54 0.94 22.05
C GLY A 229 5.86 0.44 20.78
N ARG A 230 4.57 0.69 20.60
CA ARG A 230 3.81 0.33 19.39
C ARG A 230 3.66 1.50 18.45
N LEU A 231 4.01 1.28 17.20
CA LEU A 231 3.84 2.26 16.13
C LEU A 231 2.37 2.31 15.68
N ARG A 232 1.79 3.49 15.70
CA ARG A 232 0.51 3.80 15.07
C ARG A 232 0.73 4.82 13.96
N ILE A 233 0.47 4.44 12.72
CA ILE A 233 0.52 5.33 11.56
C ILE A 233 -0.75 6.18 11.53
N GLU A 234 -0.58 7.47 11.35
CA GLU A 234 -1.67 8.44 11.20
C GLU A 234 -1.96 8.74 9.73
N GLY A 235 -0.94 8.77 8.86
CA GLY A 235 -1.11 8.97 7.43
C GLY A 235 0.18 9.30 6.72
N ARG A 236 0.07 9.64 5.42
CA ARG A 236 1.19 10.15 4.62
C ARG A 236 1.37 11.65 4.90
N ARG A 237 2.63 12.08 5.07
CA ARG A 237 2.95 13.51 5.25
C ARG A 237 2.40 14.37 4.13
N ASP A 238 2.55 13.89 2.89
CA ASP A 238 2.13 14.61 1.68
C ASP A 238 0.60 14.64 1.49
N ASP A 239 -0.14 13.78 2.19
CA ASP A 239 -1.60 13.76 2.13
C ASP A 239 -2.24 14.66 3.21
N LEU A 240 -1.45 15.16 4.19
CA LEU A 240 -1.96 15.99 5.27
C LEU A 240 -2.49 17.33 4.71
N ILE A 241 -3.76 17.60 4.92
CA ILE A 241 -4.39 18.86 4.52
C ILE A 241 -4.18 19.88 5.64
N ILE A 242 -3.62 21.05 5.28
CA ILE A 242 -3.49 22.18 6.20
C ILE A 242 -4.51 23.23 5.76
N THR A 243 -5.59 23.38 6.53
CA THR A 243 -6.67 24.31 6.25
C THR A 243 -6.83 25.32 7.37
N GLY A 244 -6.58 26.60 7.11
CA GLY A 244 -6.62 27.66 8.12
C GLY A 244 -5.75 27.35 9.35
N GLY A 245 -4.57 26.76 9.14
CA GLY A 245 -3.63 26.35 10.21
C GLY A 245 -3.99 25.04 10.91
N ASN A 246 -5.15 24.43 10.62
CA ASN A 246 -5.56 23.16 11.20
C ASN A 246 -5.09 21.99 10.33
N LYS A 247 -4.70 20.90 10.99
CA LYS A 247 -4.26 19.65 10.35
C LYS A 247 -5.45 18.71 10.19
N VAL A 248 -5.76 18.30 8.95
CA VAL A 248 -6.85 17.38 8.62
C VAL A 248 -6.29 16.17 7.90
N TRP A 249 -6.50 15.00 8.47
CA TRP A 249 -6.21 13.74 7.80
C TRP A 249 -7.34 13.35 6.87
N PRO A 250 -7.12 13.19 5.54
CA PRO A 250 -8.16 12.82 4.58
C PRO A 250 -8.98 11.61 4.99
N HIS A 251 -8.31 10.54 5.43
CA HIS A 251 -8.95 9.29 5.79
C HIS A 251 -9.96 9.41 6.95
N VAL A 252 -9.77 10.36 7.87
CA VAL A 252 -10.71 10.61 8.97
C VAL A 252 -12.03 11.12 8.42
N VAL A 253 -11.95 12.07 7.48
CA VAL A 253 -13.14 12.61 6.79
C VAL A 253 -13.77 11.57 5.87
N GLU A 254 -12.96 10.82 5.13
CA GLU A 254 -13.42 9.73 4.25
C GLU A 254 -14.20 8.67 5.03
N THR A 255 -13.66 8.24 6.18
CA THR A 255 -14.35 7.26 7.05
C THR A 255 -15.70 7.81 7.49
N ARG A 256 -15.72 9.05 7.98
CA ARG A 256 -16.96 9.67 8.44
C ARG A 256 -17.98 9.86 7.32
N LEU A 257 -17.53 10.24 6.11
CA LEU A 257 -18.42 10.37 4.95
C LEU A 257 -19.03 9.02 4.52
N ARG A 258 -18.26 7.93 4.58
CA ARG A 258 -18.76 6.57 4.24
C ARG A 258 -19.75 6.01 5.26
N GLU A 259 -19.80 6.53 6.48
CA GLU A 259 -20.83 6.19 7.47
C GLU A 259 -22.22 6.80 7.13
N HIS A 260 -22.25 7.79 6.22
CA HIS A 260 -23.51 8.39 5.80
C HIS A 260 -24.26 7.45 4.84
N PRO A 261 -25.56 7.14 5.09
CA PRO A 261 -26.32 6.13 4.33
C PRO A 261 -26.47 6.42 2.82
N LEU A 262 -26.28 7.66 2.40
CA LEU A 262 -26.34 8.06 0.99
C LEU A 262 -24.96 8.04 0.29
N VAL A 263 -23.88 7.61 0.95
CA VAL A 263 -22.52 7.58 0.40
C VAL A 263 -22.03 6.14 0.32
N ALA A 264 -21.77 5.67 -0.89
CA ALA A 264 -21.17 4.34 -1.15
C ALA A 264 -19.65 4.35 -1.03
N ASP A 265 -19.00 5.43 -1.52
CA ASP A 265 -17.53 5.60 -1.41
C ASP A 265 -17.19 7.08 -1.35
N ALA A 266 -16.05 7.39 -0.72
CA ALA A 266 -15.57 8.77 -0.58
C ALA A 266 -14.04 8.80 -0.64
N VAL A 267 -13.52 9.85 -1.27
CA VAL A 267 -12.10 10.23 -1.27
C VAL A 267 -12.00 11.71 -0.94
N VAL A 268 -11.03 12.07 -0.11
CA VAL A 268 -10.82 13.44 0.35
C VAL A 268 -9.39 13.88 0.05
N ARG A 269 -9.25 15.12 -0.40
CA ARG A 269 -7.95 15.75 -0.65
C ARG A 269 -7.97 17.22 -0.30
N GLY A 270 -6.78 17.76 -0.05
CA GLY A 270 -6.57 19.20 -0.02
C GLY A 270 -6.56 19.77 -1.44
N VAL A 271 -7.32 20.82 -1.66
CA VAL A 271 -7.26 21.62 -2.89
C VAL A 271 -6.75 23.00 -2.51
N PRO A 272 -5.78 23.56 -3.24
CA PRO A 272 -5.25 24.89 -2.96
C PRO A 272 -6.36 25.95 -2.90
N ASP A 273 -6.24 26.88 -1.95
CA ASP A 273 -7.22 27.95 -1.69
C ASP A 273 -6.48 29.20 -1.16
N GLU A 274 -6.82 30.35 -1.69
CA GLU A 274 -6.13 31.61 -1.36
C GLU A 274 -6.35 32.06 0.09
N GLU A 275 -7.52 31.81 0.66
CA GLU A 275 -7.86 32.21 2.04
C GLU A 275 -7.37 31.20 3.08
N TRP A 276 -7.49 29.91 2.77
CA TRP A 276 -7.28 28.81 3.73
C TRP A 276 -5.97 28.05 3.55
N GLY A 277 -5.18 28.40 2.51
CA GLY A 277 -4.01 27.64 2.05
C GLY A 277 -4.41 26.37 1.30
N SER A 278 -5.28 25.57 1.94
CA SER A 278 -5.97 24.45 1.29
C SER A 278 -7.37 24.29 1.89
N ILE A 279 -8.30 23.83 1.07
CA ILE A 279 -9.64 23.43 1.54
C ILE A 279 -9.79 21.92 1.48
N VAL A 280 -10.61 21.38 2.38
CA VAL A 280 -11.01 19.98 2.35
C VAL A 280 -12.01 19.78 1.21
N CYS A 281 -11.62 19.02 0.18
CA CYS A 281 -12.47 18.69 -0.95
C CYS A 281 -12.74 17.18 -0.95
N ALA A 282 -14.01 16.78 -1.12
CA ALA A 282 -14.43 15.39 -1.17
C ALA A 282 -14.94 15.02 -2.57
N TRP A 283 -14.61 13.82 -3.02
CA TRP A 283 -15.27 13.13 -4.14
C TRP A 283 -16.06 11.97 -3.56
N ILE A 284 -17.33 11.91 -3.88
CA ILE A 284 -18.22 10.87 -3.36
C ILE A 284 -18.89 10.09 -4.49
N THR A 285 -19.07 8.80 -4.28
CA THR A 285 -19.99 7.96 -5.07
C THR A 285 -21.28 7.80 -4.23
N PRO A 286 -22.43 8.25 -4.72
CA PRO A 286 -23.69 8.08 -4.00
C PRO A 286 -24.08 6.60 -3.89
N ALA A 287 -24.77 6.22 -2.80
CA ALA A 287 -25.34 4.89 -2.63
C ALA A 287 -26.52 4.61 -3.60
N SER A 288 -27.15 5.67 -4.12
CA SER A 288 -28.22 5.62 -5.10
C SER A 288 -28.01 6.67 -6.18
N ALA A 289 -28.28 6.33 -7.43
CA ALA A 289 -28.21 7.28 -8.54
C ALA A 289 -29.28 8.38 -8.48
N THR A 290 -30.39 8.14 -7.76
CA THR A 290 -31.54 9.06 -7.68
C THR A 290 -31.52 9.97 -6.45
N ILE A 291 -30.73 9.64 -5.41
CA ILE A 291 -30.68 10.39 -4.15
C ILE A 291 -29.22 10.74 -3.86
N VAL A 292 -28.87 11.99 -4.14
CA VAL A 292 -27.51 12.51 -3.95
C VAL A 292 -27.50 13.44 -2.75
N PRO A 293 -26.62 13.22 -1.75
CA PRO A 293 -26.53 14.12 -0.60
C PRO A 293 -25.98 15.49 -1.01
N THR A 294 -26.55 16.56 -0.47
CA THR A 294 -26.03 17.90 -0.69
C THR A 294 -24.76 18.16 0.12
N LEU A 295 -23.99 19.17 -0.27
CA LEU A 295 -22.82 19.61 0.50
C LEU A 295 -23.17 19.88 1.96
N GLU A 296 -24.30 20.56 2.22
CA GLU A 296 -24.72 20.90 3.58
C GLU A 296 -25.03 19.67 4.44
N VAL A 297 -25.73 18.68 3.87
CA VAL A 297 -26.02 17.40 4.54
C VAL A 297 -24.72 16.71 4.97
N LEU A 298 -23.75 16.60 4.06
CA LEU A 298 -22.46 15.97 4.35
C LEU A 298 -21.63 16.76 5.36
N ARG A 299 -21.62 18.09 5.27
CA ARG A 299 -20.96 18.95 6.25
C ARG A 299 -21.56 18.79 7.66
N ASN A 300 -22.86 18.74 7.77
CA ASN A 300 -23.54 18.55 9.06
C ASN A 300 -23.21 17.16 9.62
N HIS A 301 -23.27 16.11 8.81
CA HIS A 301 -22.89 14.76 9.20
C HIS A 301 -21.45 14.68 9.74
N VAL A 302 -20.48 15.34 9.07
CA VAL A 302 -19.10 15.40 9.55
C VAL A 302 -18.99 16.13 10.89
N ARG A 303 -19.71 17.26 11.04
CA ARG A 303 -19.68 18.09 12.26
C ARG A 303 -20.34 17.46 13.49
N GLU A 304 -21.15 16.43 13.32
CA GLU A 304 -21.73 15.70 14.45
C GLU A 304 -20.68 15.07 15.36
N THR A 305 -19.54 14.66 14.80
CA THR A 305 -18.50 13.92 15.52
C THR A 305 -17.09 14.51 15.39
N LEU A 306 -16.86 15.36 14.40
CA LEU A 306 -15.58 15.98 14.11
C LEU A 306 -15.64 17.51 14.21
N ALA A 307 -14.51 18.14 14.46
CA ALA A 307 -14.41 19.60 14.48
C ALA A 307 -14.77 20.20 13.12
N SER A 308 -15.30 21.42 13.10
CA SER A 308 -15.85 22.06 11.91
C SER A 308 -14.89 22.20 10.73
N TYR A 309 -13.59 22.27 10.98
CA TYR A 309 -12.56 22.36 9.95
C TYR A 309 -12.32 21.03 9.19
N TYR A 310 -12.83 19.88 9.69
CA TYR A 310 -12.87 18.62 8.96
C TYR A 310 -13.97 18.59 7.89
N ALA A 311 -15.01 19.41 8.02
CA ALA A 311 -16.14 19.39 7.11
C ALA A 311 -15.74 19.87 5.70
N PRO A 312 -16.02 19.09 4.63
CA PRO A 312 -15.62 19.45 3.29
C PRO A 312 -16.19 20.78 2.86
N ARG A 313 -15.41 21.60 2.18
CA ARG A 313 -15.85 22.87 1.60
C ARG A 313 -16.36 22.72 0.16
N LYS A 314 -15.89 21.66 -0.52
CA LYS A 314 -16.33 21.27 -1.87
C LYS A 314 -16.61 19.77 -1.89
N VAL A 315 -17.69 19.39 -2.60
CA VAL A 315 -18.04 17.99 -2.85
C VAL A 315 -18.28 17.82 -4.33
N ASN A 316 -17.56 16.87 -4.93
CA ASN A 316 -17.75 16.43 -6.31
C ASN A 316 -18.42 15.06 -6.30
N VAL A 317 -19.49 14.92 -7.06
CA VAL A 317 -20.22 13.65 -7.20
C VAL A 317 -19.70 12.92 -8.42
N VAL A 318 -19.27 11.68 -8.24
CA VAL A 318 -18.71 10.84 -9.29
C VAL A 318 -19.45 9.51 -9.37
N ALA A 319 -19.56 8.95 -10.56
CA ALA A 319 -20.18 7.63 -10.75
C ALA A 319 -19.37 6.51 -10.07
N ALA A 320 -18.05 6.63 -10.07
CA ALA A 320 -17.13 5.75 -9.36
C ALA A 320 -15.82 6.49 -9.07
N ILE A 321 -15.18 6.19 -7.95
CA ILE A 321 -13.83 6.67 -7.64
C ILE A 321 -12.82 5.83 -8.41
N PRO A 322 -11.97 6.45 -9.26
CA PRO A 322 -10.98 5.73 -10.04
C PRO A 322 -9.93 5.08 -9.12
N ARG A 323 -9.73 3.76 -9.30
CA ARG A 323 -8.79 3.00 -8.47
C ARG A 323 -7.96 2.03 -9.30
N THR A 324 -6.73 1.81 -8.87
CA THR A 324 -5.89 0.71 -9.39
C THR A 324 -6.50 -0.66 -9.02
N PRO A 325 -6.08 -1.76 -9.65
CA PRO A 325 -6.51 -3.11 -9.27
C PRO A 325 -6.29 -3.47 -7.78
N LEU A 326 -5.34 -2.81 -7.12
CA LEU A 326 -5.07 -2.95 -5.68
C LEU A 326 -5.90 -1.99 -4.81
N GLY A 327 -6.84 -1.25 -5.39
CA GLY A 327 -7.72 -0.36 -4.67
C GLY A 327 -7.15 1.04 -4.36
N LYS A 328 -5.91 1.36 -4.79
CA LYS A 328 -5.33 2.71 -4.62
C LYS A 328 -6.03 3.70 -5.56
N VAL A 329 -6.42 4.85 -5.03
CA VAL A 329 -7.04 5.93 -5.81
C VAL A 329 -6.07 6.46 -6.87
N ILE A 330 -6.56 6.62 -8.11
CA ILE A 330 -5.83 7.26 -9.21
C ILE A 330 -6.23 8.73 -9.21
N VAL A 331 -5.39 9.55 -8.57
CA VAL A 331 -5.69 10.96 -8.29
C VAL A 331 -5.84 11.78 -9.57
N THR A 332 -5.02 11.49 -10.58
CA THR A 332 -5.04 12.18 -11.89
C THR A 332 -6.36 12.00 -12.65
N ASP A 333 -7.14 10.99 -12.29
CA ASP A 333 -8.39 10.66 -12.96
C ASP A 333 -9.62 11.19 -12.17
N LEU A 334 -9.39 11.87 -11.03
CA LEU A 334 -10.46 12.57 -10.31
C LEU A 334 -10.83 13.85 -11.06
N PRO A 335 -12.12 14.12 -11.30
CA PRO A 335 -12.56 15.38 -11.92
C PRO A 335 -12.28 16.57 -10.98
N GLU A 336 -12.04 17.75 -11.58
CA GLU A 336 -11.79 19.01 -10.86
C GLU A 336 -13.03 19.56 -10.14
#